data_1735198e12592e0c5b05ae915e6a8b5e
#
_entry.id   1735198e12592e0c5b05ae915e6a8b5e
#
_cell.length_a   1.000
_cell.length_b   1.000
_cell.length_c   1.000
_cell.angle_alpha   90.00
_cell.angle_beta   90.00
_cell.angle_gamma   90.00
#
_symmetry.space_group_name_H-M   'P 1'
#
loop_
_entity.id
_entity.type
_entity.pdbx_description
1 polymer ?
#
loop_
_entity_poly.entity_id
_entity_poly.type
_entity_poly.pdbx_seq_one_letter_code
_entity_poly.pdbx_strand_id
1 'polypeptide(L)'
;MKIYFFHQTMMGVTLAGLAEGMALADRAGLQQKDVLEVLELTGLACPILLNKGKSIIDGGFPTHQPLQHMQKDLKLSLNMGDTLEQPLPLTASANEVRLQ
;
A
#
# COMPACT_ATOMS: atom_id res chain seq x y z
N MET A 1 -20.94 0.19 4.83
CA MET A 1 -20.03 -0.94 5.02
C MET A 1 -19.29 -1.33 3.74
N LYS A 2 -20.04 -1.52 2.63
CA LYS A 2 -19.42 -1.85 1.35
C LYS A 2 -18.46 -0.76 0.85
N ILE A 3 -18.83 0.51 1.01
CA ILE A 3 -17.98 1.61 0.58
C ILE A 3 -16.68 1.66 1.40
N TYR A 4 -16.74 1.31 2.67
CA TYR A 4 -15.55 1.23 3.51
C TYR A 4 -14.57 0.18 2.97
N PHE A 5 -15.06 -1.01 2.63
CA PHE A 5 -14.20 -2.07 2.10
C PHE A 5 -13.66 -1.75 0.72
N PHE A 6 -14.44 -1.05 -0.11
CA PHE A 6 -13.94 -0.54 -1.38
C PHE A 6 -12.74 0.38 -1.16
N HIS A 7 -12.87 1.34 -0.25
CA HIS A 7 -11.80 2.28 0.07
C HIS A 7 -10.55 1.55 0.60
N GLN A 8 -10.75 0.60 1.52
CA GLN A 8 -9.63 -0.16 2.09
C GLN A 8 -8.94 -1.04 1.06
N THR A 9 -9.70 -1.60 0.12
CA THR A 9 -9.14 -2.37 -0.98
C THR A 9 -8.20 -1.50 -1.82
N MET A 10 -8.66 -0.32 -2.22
CA MET A 10 -7.86 0.63 -3.00
C MET A 10 -6.63 1.08 -2.22
N MET A 11 -6.80 1.36 -0.93
CA MET A 11 -5.71 1.80 -0.07
C MET A 11 -4.64 0.73 0.07
N GLY A 12 -5.05 -0.52 0.33
CA GLY A 12 -4.12 -1.63 0.49
C GLY A 12 -3.30 -1.90 -0.76
N VAL A 13 -3.96 -1.90 -1.93
CA VAL A 13 -3.27 -2.09 -3.21
C VAL A 13 -2.30 -0.94 -3.48
N THR A 14 -2.71 0.29 -3.20
CA THR A 14 -1.88 1.48 -3.39
C THR A 14 -0.63 1.43 -2.52
N LEU A 15 -0.78 1.10 -1.25
CA LEU A 15 0.35 1.03 -0.32
C LEU A 15 1.30 -0.12 -0.65
N ALA A 16 0.76 -1.26 -1.09
CA ALA A 16 1.59 -2.38 -1.53
C ALA A 16 2.39 -1.99 -2.77
N GLY A 17 1.77 -1.27 -3.70
CA GLY A 17 2.45 -0.77 -4.89
C GLY A 17 3.58 0.19 -4.54
N LEU A 18 3.34 1.08 -3.59
CA LEU A 18 4.37 2.00 -3.12
C LEU A 18 5.56 1.24 -2.54
N ALA A 19 5.29 0.26 -1.67
CA ALA A 19 6.35 -0.53 -1.06
C ALA A 19 7.19 -1.25 -2.10
N GLU A 20 6.57 -1.88 -3.09
CA GLU A 20 7.29 -2.55 -4.18
C GLU A 20 8.09 -1.57 -5.01
N GLY A 21 7.50 -0.44 -5.36
CA GLY A 21 8.18 0.58 -6.16
C GLY A 21 9.40 1.14 -5.45
N MET A 22 9.27 1.43 -4.16
CA MET A 22 10.38 1.93 -3.37
C MET A 22 11.48 0.88 -3.24
N ALA A 23 11.12 -0.38 -3.05
CA ALA A 23 12.11 -1.47 -2.99
C ALA A 23 12.84 -1.64 -4.31
N LEU A 24 12.13 -1.56 -5.42
CA LEU A 24 12.74 -1.64 -6.75
C LEU A 24 13.74 -0.49 -6.96
N ALA A 25 13.32 0.72 -6.60
CA ALA A 25 14.18 1.90 -6.74
C ALA A 25 15.45 1.76 -5.90
N ASP A 26 15.31 1.26 -4.68
CA ASP A 26 16.45 1.04 -3.79
C ASP A 26 17.44 0.03 -4.40
N ARG A 27 16.93 -1.08 -4.91
CA ARG A 27 17.77 -2.10 -5.53
C ARG A 27 18.41 -1.62 -6.82
N ALA A 28 17.77 -0.68 -7.53
CA ALA A 28 18.30 -0.09 -8.74
C ALA A 28 19.35 0.99 -8.46
N GLY A 29 19.62 1.29 -7.20
CA GLY A 29 20.63 2.28 -6.83
C GLY A 29 20.14 3.71 -6.83
N LEU A 30 18.84 3.94 -6.92
CA LEU A 30 18.27 5.28 -6.87
C LEU A 30 18.19 5.75 -5.43
N GLN A 31 18.40 7.05 -5.23
CA GLN A 31 18.25 7.62 -3.91
C GLN A 31 16.76 7.76 -3.58
N GLN A 32 16.38 7.33 -2.39
CA GLN A 32 14.97 7.28 -1.99
C GLN A 32 14.33 8.66 -1.99
N LYS A 33 15.06 9.69 -1.57
CA LYS A 33 14.51 11.04 -1.57
C LYS A 33 14.26 11.57 -2.97
N ASP A 34 15.05 11.15 -3.96
CA ASP A 34 14.81 11.52 -5.36
C ASP A 34 13.54 10.85 -5.89
N VAL A 35 13.31 9.60 -5.49
CA VAL A 35 12.10 8.87 -5.83
C VAL A 35 10.87 9.57 -5.24
N LEU A 36 10.96 9.99 -3.98
CA LEU A 36 9.88 10.73 -3.34
C LEU A 36 9.60 12.05 -4.04
N GLU A 37 10.65 12.75 -4.45
CA GLU A 37 10.50 14.01 -5.20
C GLU A 37 9.77 13.78 -6.52
N VAL A 38 10.07 12.70 -7.23
CA VAL A 38 9.34 12.35 -8.46
C VAL A 38 7.87 12.13 -8.16
N LEU A 39 7.55 11.44 -7.06
CA LEU A 39 6.16 11.26 -6.65
C LEU A 39 5.48 12.60 -6.38
N GLU A 40 6.19 13.53 -5.74
CA GLU A 40 5.63 14.85 -5.43
C GLU A 40 5.31 15.66 -6.69
N LEU A 41 6.06 15.45 -7.77
CA LEU A 41 5.93 16.24 -9.00
C LEU A 41 5.01 15.60 -10.03
N THR A 42 4.42 14.45 -9.73
CA THR A 42 3.60 13.71 -10.69
C THR A 42 2.17 13.57 -10.20
N GLY A 43 1.34 12.95 -11.02
CA GLY A 43 -0.06 12.65 -10.67
C GLY A 43 -0.22 11.68 -9.53
N LEU A 44 0.87 11.11 -9.02
CA LEU A 44 0.84 10.23 -7.85
C LEU A 44 1.00 11.00 -6.54
N ALA A 45 1.06 12.33 -6.59
CA ALA A 45 1.20 13.16 -5.40
C ALA A 45 -0.11 13.18 -4.63
N CYS A 46 -0.22 12.33 -3.61
CA CYS A 46 -1.33 12.35 -2.67
C CYS A 46 -0.79 12.17 -1.27
N PRO A 47 -1.48 12.72 -0.24
CA PRO A 47 -0.94 12.73 1.12
C PRO A 47 -0.56 11.35 1.65
N ILE A 48 -1.37 10.32 1.36
CA ILE A 48 -1.07 8.98 1.90
C ILE A 48 0.21 8.41 1.30
N LEU A 49 0.43 8.56 -0.01
CA LEU A 49 1.64 8.06 -0.64
C LEU A 49 2.87 8.84 -0.18
N LEU A 50 2.76 10.17 -0.09
CA LEU A 50 3.89 11.00 0.35
C LEU A 50 4.27 10.72 1.79
N ASN A 51 3.29 10.59 2.67
CA ASN A 51 3.55 10.32 4.09
C ASN A 51 4.14 8.93 4.28
N LYS A 52 3.62 7.92 3.60
CA LYS A 52 4.15 6.56 3.71
C LYS A 52 5.52 6.44 3.05
N GLY A 53 5.74 7.17 1.95
CA GLY A 53 7.06 7.22 1.32
C GLY A 53 8.11 7.78 2.27
N LYS A 54 7.79 8.84 2.99
CA LYS A 54 8.69 9.41 4.01
C LYS A 54 8.95 8.43 5.13
N SER A 55 7.93 7.71 5.59
CA SER A 55 8.09 6.70 6.63
C SER A 55 9.03 5.58 6.19
N ILE A 56 8.93 5.14 4.95
CA ILE A 56 9.82 4.12 4.40
C ILE A 56 11.26 4.61 4.37
N ILE A 57 11.48 5.85 3.92
CA ILE A 57 12.81 6.45 3.85
C ILE A 57 13.44 6.55 5.23
N ASP A 58 12.66 6.98 6.21
CA ASP A 58 13.14 7.15 7.58
C ASP A 58 13.32 5.82 8.32
N GLY A 59 12.97 4.72 7.68
CA GLY A 59 13.11 3.39 8.27
C GLY A 59 12.12 3.09 9.37
N GLY A 60 11.09 3.93 9.51
CA GLY A 60 10.16 3.81 10.62
C GLY A 60 8.75 3.44 10.21
N PHE A 61 8.28 2.32 10.73
CA PHE A 61 6.86 2.05 10.80
C PHE A 61 6.49 2.17 12.27
N PRO A 62 5.87 3.27 12.67
CA PRO A 62 5.72 3.59 14.09
C PRO A 62 4.88 2.59 14.86
N THR A 63 3.99 1.85 14.19
CA THR A 63 3.22 0.82 14.86
C THR A 63 2.91 -0.30 13.87
N HIS A 64 2.75 -1.52 14.41
CA HIS A 64 2.28 -2.66 13.63
C HIS A 64 0.76 -2.72 13.51
N GLN A 65 0.06 -1.99 14.39
CA GLN A 65 -1.40 -2.05 14.45
C GLN A 65 -2.08 -1.58 13.18
N PRO A 66 -1.70 -0.45 12.55
CA PRO A 66 -2.32 -0.05 11.30
C PRO A 66 -2.19 -1.10 10.21
N LEU A 67 -1.04 -1.77 10.13
CA LEU A 67 -0.84 -2.83 9.16
C LEU A 67 -1.72 -4.03 9.44
N GLN A 68 -1.84 -4.42 10.72
CA GLN A 68 -2.70 -5.54 11.10
C GLN A 68 -4.16 -5.26 10.79
N HIS A 69 -4.63 -4.03 11.05
CA HIS A 69 -5.99 -3.63 10.71
C HIS A 69 -6.21 -3.66 9.20
N MET A 70 -5.23 -3.18 8.44
CA MET A 70 -5.31 -3.20 6.99
C MET A 70 -5.40 -4.62 6.47
N GLN A 71 -4.59 -5.55 6.98
CA GLN A 71 -4.63 -6.94 6.56
C GLN A 71 -5.96 -7.60 6.88
N LYS A 72 -6.52 -7.29 8.05
CA LYS A 72 -7.83 -7.78 8.44
C LYS A 72 -8.90 -7.28 7.48
N ASP A 73 -8.88 -5.99 7.16
CA ASP A 73 -9.85 -5.39 6.24
C ASP A 73 -9.71 -5.96 4.83
N LEU A 74 -8.49 -6.19 4.36
CA LEU A 74 -8.26 -6.79 3.04
C LEU A 74 -8.80 -8.23 3.01
N LYS A 75 -8.62 -8.97 4.09
CA LYS A 75 -9.16 -10.32 4.18
C LYS A 75 -10.68 -10.31 4.10
N LEU A 76 -11.33 -9.37 4.78
CA LEU A 76 -12.77 -9.21 4.71
C LEU A 76 -13.22 -8.80 3.30
N SER A 77 -12.43 -7.94 2.63
CA SER A 77 -12.71 -7.56 1.24
C SER A 77 -12.62 -8.76 0.31
N LEU A 78 -11.63 -9.63 0.52
CA LEU A 78 -11.50 -10.86 -0.28
C LEU A 78 -12.70 -11.78 -0.08
N ASN A 79 -13.18 -11.92 1.16
CA ASN A 79 -14.38 -12.70 1.44
C ASN A 79 -15.60 -12.11 0.74
N MET A 80 -15.72 -10.78 0.72
CA MET A 80 -16.81 -10.12 0.01
C MET A 80 -16.71 -10.35 -1.49
N GLY A 81 -15.48 -10.30 -2.05
CA GLY A 81 -15.24 -10.61 -3.45
C GLY A 81 -15.69 -12.01 -3.80
N ASP A 82 -15.36 -13.00 -2.95
CA ASP A 82 -15.80 -14.38 -3.14
C ASP A 82 -17.32 -14.48 -3.16
N THR A 83 -17.98 -13.83 -2.21
CA THR A 83 -19.44 -13.83 -2.12
C THR A 83 -20.08 -13.21 -3.36
N LEU A 84 -19.47 -12.16 -3.90
CA LEU A 84 -19.99 -11.44 -5.07
C LEU A 84 -19.46 -12.00 -6.39
N GLU A 85 -18.67 -13.06 -6.34
CA GLU A 85 -18.06 -13.69 -7.51
C GLU A 85 -17.19 -12.71 -8.31
N GLN A 86 -16.50 -11.81 -7.59
CA GLN A 86 -15.57 -10.85 -8.17
C GLN A 86 -14.15 -11.19 -7.75
N PRO A 87 -13.30 -11.66 -8.67
CA PRO A 87 -11.90 -11.91 -8.33
C PRO A 87 -11.17 -10.63 -7.96
N LEU A 88 -10.34 -10.69 -6.92
CA LEU A 88 -9.54 -9.56 -6.43
C LEU A 88 -8.07 -9.97 -6.35
N PRO A 89 -7.41 -10.26 -7.48
CA PRO A 89 -6.03 -10.78 -7.44
C PRO A 89 -5.03 -9.78 -6.86
N LEU A 90 -5.17 -8.49 -7.13
CA LEU A 90 -4.27 -7.49 -6.58
C LEU A 90 -4.46 -7.34 -5.07
N THR A 91 -5.70 -7.42 -4.60
CA THR A 91 -6.00 -7.37 -3.17
C THR A 91 -5.40 -8.57 -2.46
N ALA A 92 -5.50 -9.75 -3.06
CA ALA A 92 -4.91 -10.97 -2.50
C ALA A 92 -3.39 -10.80 -2.38
N SER A 93 -2.73 -10.30 -3.42
CA SER A 93 -1.29 -10.05 -3.40
C SER A 93 -0.93 -9.00 -2.36
N ALA A 94 -1.70 -7.93 -2.28
CA ALA A 94 -1.47 -6.87 -1.29
C ALA A 94 -1.57 -7.40 0.13
N ASN A 95 -2.52 -8.31 0.38
CA ASN A 95 -2.70 -8.90 1.70
C ASN A 95 -1.50 -9.76 2.13
N GLU A 96 -0.71 -10.23 1.17
CA GLU A 96 0.49 -11.02 1.46
C GLU A 96 1.72 -10.16 1.66
N VAL A 97 1.67 -8.87 1.32
CA VAL A 97 2.81 -7.97 1.50
C VAL A 97 3.02 -7.72 2.98
N ARG A 98 4.25 -7.95 3.43
CA ARG A 98 4.64 -7.68 4.80
C ARG A 98 5.63 -6.52 4.79
N LEU A 99 5.23 -5.43 5.42
CA LEU A 99 6.07 -4.25 5.56
C LEU A 99 7.02 -4.51 6.74
N GLN A 100 8.28 -4.64 6.41
CA GLN A 100 9.30 -4.84 7.43
C GLN A 100 10.13 -3.60 7.64
#